data_b5901e261372e87cb39a59e2299052ba
#
_entry.id   b5901e261372e87cb39a59e2299052ba
#
_cell.length_a   1.000
_cell.length_b   1.000
_cell.length_c   1.000
_cell.angle_alpha   90.00
_cell.angle_beta   90.00
_cell.angle_gamma   90.00
#
_symmetry.space_group_name_H-M   'P 1'
#
loop_
_entity.id
_entity.type
_entity.pdbx_description
1 polymer ?
#
loop_
_entity_poly.entity_id
_entity_poly.type
_entity_poly.pdbx_seq_one_letter_code
_entity_poly.pdbx_strand_id
1 'polypeptide(L)'
;MYGYEWTESNGIFRLTIDAHIEKEIRPVFKEELDFFGMNAYWDYPDTDNPLLWAEGIRRYVVNGEVVAEAKEGGYYTKPKIKIHRKGLTLTPISVEDLWKENAALLTGMEQRAITFIQKTYTEYAAKGYSFVVAFSGGKDSLLVLDLVAKALPPENFYVVFSNTGMELDETLHTIEKAKRHWPNLRFEEAKCHMDPLQSWDEFGPPGRRLRWCCAVHKSVPTILKLRELTGQYDVQAVVYDGVRAEESARRAKYDEISVGAKNINQVNCSPILKWNTAELFVYSLYHGILLNNCYRYGINRVGCTVCPLSSSWRDSLTNNIYSASVKPLLTKVEEYAVHQDIPTERRKKYIEKDGWRTRMGGRGLPNGGNRITESVSNDTLTFSFASHTQNWWDVAPVLGPIIEKNEARAVQLIDRREYTVSVDETTGLLYDVSLCTQPSARCGQ
;
A
#
# COMPACT_ATOMS: atom_id res chain seq x y z
N MET A 1 -10.35 -5.54 -17.88
CA MET A 1 -9.09 -4.80 -18.03
C MET A 1 -8.72 -4.87 -19.51
N TYR A 2 -8.18 -3.80 -20.05
CA TYR A 2 -7.76 -3.74 -21.44
C TYR A 2 -6.32 -4.22 -21.57
N GLY A 3 -5.99 -4.82 -22.73
CA GLY A 3 -4.63 -5.05 -23.15
C GLY A 3 -4.06 -3.85 -23.89
N TYR A 4 -2.87 -4.00 -24.46
CA TYR A 4 -2.29 -2.97 -25.31
C TYR A 4 -1.64 -3.61 -26.55
N GLU A 5 -1.67 -2.88 -27.64
CA GLU A 5 -1.01 -3.21 -28.90
C GLU A 5 -0.13 -2.05 -29.33
N TRP A 6 1.12 -2.34 -29.69
CA TRP A 6 2.04 -1.33 -30.16
C TRP A 6 1.62 -0.80 -31.54
N THR A 7 1.70 0.51 -31.70
CA THR A 7 1.56 1.18 -33.00
C THR A 7 2.94 1.29 -33.68
N GLU A 8 2.97 1.79 -34.91
CA GLU A 8 4.22 2.08 -35.62
C GLU A 8 4.96 3.31 -35.05
N SER A 9 4.27 4.14 -34.28
CA SER A 9 4.83 5.35 -33.66
C SER A 9 5.65 5.03 -32.42
N ASN A 10 6.75 5.76 -32.19
CA ASN A 10 7.67 5.51 -31.09
C ASN A 10 7.01 5.56 -29.71
N GLY A 11 6.99 4.43 -29.02
CA GLY A 11 6.47 4.31 -27.66
C GLY A 11 4.96 4.47 -27.52
N ILE A 12 4.21 4.54 -28.63
CA ILE A 12 2.77 4.66 -28.64
C ILE A 12 2.12 3.28 -28.74
N PHE A 13 1.11 3.04 -27.92
CA PHE A 13 0.28 1.84 -27.98
C PHE A 13 -1.21 2.19 -27.91
N ARG A 14 -2.03 1.31 -28.41
CA ARG A 14 -3.49 1.35 -28.30
C ARG A 14 -3.95 0.38 -27.23
N LEU A 15 -4.81 0.84 -26.34
CA LEU A 15 -5.50 0.01 -25.37
C LEU A 15 -6.68 -0.71 -26.05
N THR A 16 -6.78 -2.02 -25.91
CA THR A 16 -7.80 -2.84 -26.57
C THR A 16 -8.27 -3.99 -25.71
N ILE A 17 -9.53 -4.40 -25.90
CA ILE A 17 -10.15 -5.51 -25.17
C ILE A 17 -9.56 -6.86 -25.63
N ASP A 18 -9.15 -6.94 -26.90
CA ASP A 18 -8.72 -8.19 -27.55
C ASP A 18 -7.26 -8.56 -27.29
N ALA A 19 -6.47 -7.64 -26.73
CA ALA A 19 -5.07 -7.92 -26.42
C ALA A 19 -4.94 -8.67 -25.09
N HIS A 20 -4.19 -9.76 -25.10
CA HIS A 20 -3.79 -10.45 -23.88
C HIS A 20 -2.69 -9.66 -23.16
N ILE A 21 -3.00 -9.14 -21.97
CA ILE A 21 -1.95 -8.62 -21.09
C ILE A 21 -1.31 -9.80 -20.37
N GLU A 22 -0.13 -10.17 -20.78
CA GLU A 22 0.70 -11.08 -19.98
C GLU A 22 1.41 -10.37 -18.84
N LYS A 23 1.67 -9.06 -18.95
CA LYS A 23 2.49 -8.30 -18.01
C LYS A 23 2.06 -6.83 -17.92
N GLU A 24 2.07 -6.32 -16.69
CA GLU A 24 1.94 -4.90 -16.39
C GLU A 24 2.97 -4.07 -17.17
N ILE A 25 2.56 -2.93 -17.73
CA ILE A 25 3.47 -2.00 -18.43
C ILE A 25 3.53 -0.66 -17.66
N ARG A 26 4.73 -0.13 -17.49
CA ARG A 26 4.99 1.15 -16.82
C ARG A 26 5.94 2.03 -17.62
N PRO A 27 5.83 3.37 -17.49
CA PRO A 27 6.79 4.28 -18.11
C PRO A 27 8.18 4.16 -17.47
N VAL A 28 9.20 4.41 -18.29
CA VAL A 28 10.59 4.51 -17.86
C VAL A 28 11.09 5.90 -18.18
N PHE A 29 11.63 6.56 -17.14
CA PHE A 29 12.13 7.91 -17.20
C PHE A 29 13.66 7.94 -17.21
N LYS A 30 14.21 9.11 -17.52
CA LYS A 30 15.65 9.35 -17.56
C LYS A 30 16.35 8.95 -16.26
N GLU A 31 15.76 9.24 -15.11
CA GLU A 31 16.34 8.97 -13.80
C GLU A 31 16.61 7.48 -13.58
N GLU A 32 15.71 6.61 -14.06
CA GLU A 32 15.91 5.17 -13.99
C GLU A 32 17.04 4.72 -14.91
N LEU A 33 17.09 5.26 -16.13
CA LEU A 33 18.15 4.95 -17.10
C LEU A 33 19.53 5.40 -16.57
N ASP A 34 19.62 6.59 -16.01
CA ASP A 34 20.84 7.12 -15.41
C ASP A 34 21.29 6.29 -14.20
N PHE A 35 20.34 5.91 -13.33
CA PHE A 35 20.62 5.07 -12.16
C PHE A 35 21.25 3.73 -12.56
N PHE A 36 20.84 3.16 -13.69
CA PHE A 36 21.38 1.91 -14.21
C PHE A 36 22.60 2.09 -15.13
N GLY A 37 23.04 3.34 -15.40
CA GLY A 37 24.16 3.63 -16.27
C GLY A 37 23.89 3.29 -17.75
N MET A 38 22.63 3.38 -18.17
CA MET A 38 22.25 3.05 -19.56
C MET A 38 22.74 4.09 -20.58
N ASN A 39 23.12 5.30 -20.12
CA ASN A 39 23.79 6.32 -20.92
C ASN A 39 25.14 5.87 -21.54
N ALA A 40 25.74 4.80 -21.03
CA ALA A 40 26.90 4.18 -21.66
C ALA A 40 26.56 3.36 -22.92
N TYR A 41 25.29 3.10 -23.17
CA TYR A 41 24.83 2.24 -24.27
C TYR A 41 23.82 2.91 -25.18
N TRP A 42 23.10 3.93 -24.70
CA TRP A 42 22.01 4.63 -25.38
C TRP A 42 22.14 6.12 -25.26
N ASP A 43 21.75 6.85 -26.30
CA ASP A 43 21.62 8.30 -26.29
C ASP A 43 20.18 8.69 -25.98
N TYR A 44 19.97 9.61 -25.08
CA TYR A 44 18.64 10.15 -24.75
C TYR A 44 18.74 11.58 -24.18
N PRO A 45 17.72 12.42 -24.43
CA PRO A 45 17.70 13.80 -23.95
C PRO A 45 17.35 13.88 -22.46
N ASP A 46 17.60 15.05 -21.89
CA ASP A 46 17.01 15.45 -20.61
C ASP A 46 15.53 15.84 -20.83
N THR A 47 14.63 15.14 -20.15
CA THR A 47 13.18 15.29 -20.36
C THR A 47 12.38 14.78 -19.18
N ASP A 48 11.22 15.41 -18.96
CA ASP A 48 10.23 14.94 -17.99
C ASP A 48 9.30 13.84 -18.54
N ASN A 49 9.25 13.69 -19.87
CA ASN A 49 8.46 12.64 -20.50
C ASN A 49 9.13 11.26 -20.40
N PRO A 50 8.37 10.17 -20.40
CA PRO A 50 8.93 8.83 -20.52
C PRO A 50 9.75 8.69 -21.82
N LEU A 51 10.81 7.87 -21.77
CA LEU A 51 11.69 7.58 -22.90
C LEU A 51 11.39 6.22 -23.55
N LEU A 52 10.90 5.30 -22.73
CA LEU A 52 10.46 3.96 -23.16
C LEU A 52 9.54 3.34 -22.11
N TRP A 53 9.16 2.10 -22.31
CA TRP A 53 8.30 1.35 -21.39
C TRP A 53 9.03 0.16 -20.77
N ALA A 54 8.56 -0.29 -19.60
CA ALA A 54 8.99 -1.55 -19.01
C ALA A 54 7.80 -2.48 -18.83
N GLU A 55 7.87 -3.68 -19.39
CA GLU A 55 6.92 -4.77 -19.17
C GLU A 55 7.30 -5.60 -17.95
N GLY A 56 6.32 -5.93 -17.12
CA GLY A 56 6.53 -6.75 -15.93
C GLY A 56 7.64 -6.21 -15.05
N ILE A 57 7.76 -4.89 -14.91
CA ILE A 57 8.69 -4.14 -14.07
C ILE A 57 10.14 -4.08 -14.60
N ARG A 58 10.69 -5.16 -15.18
CA ARG A 58 12.13 -5.35 -15.39
C ARG A 58 12.55 -5.53 -16.87
N ARG A 59 11.61 -5.57 -17.81
CA ARG A 59 11.89 -5.73 -19.24
C ARG A 59 11.67 -4.41 -19.94
N TYR A 60 12.74 -3.80 -20.40
CA TYR A 60 12.72 -2.52 -21.11
C TYR A 60 12.39 -2.73 -22.58
N VAL A 61 11.35 -2.04 -23.06
CA VAL A 61 10.73 -2.28 -24.36
C VAL A 61 10.67 -1.00 -25.17
N VAL A 62 11.08 -1.08 -26.42
CA VAL A 62 10.90 -0.03 -27.44
C VAL A 62 10.06 -0.64 -28.57
N ASN A 63 8.88 -0.09 -28.81
CA ASN A 63 7.95 -0.54 -29.86
C ASN A 63 7.73 -2.07 -29.90
N GLY A 64 7.54 -2.69 -28.73
CA GLY A 64 7.32 -4.13 -28.61
C GLY A 64 8.60 -4.99 -28.56
N GLU A 65 9.77 -4.44 -28.89
CA GLU A 65 11.05 -5.15 -28.80
C GLU A 65 11.68 -5.00 -27.42
N VAL A 66 12.08 -6.11 -26.79
CA VAL A 66 12.82 -6.09 -25.53
C VAL A 66 14.27 -5.70 -25.77
N VAL A 67 14.66 -4.50 -25.38
CA VAL A 67 16.00 -3.93 -25.62
C VAL A 67 16.95 -4.10 -24.43
N ALA A 68 16.43 -4.32 -23.23
CA ALA A 68 17.22 -4.67 -22.04
C ALA A 68 16.36 -5.39 -21.00
N GLU A 69 17.03 -6.07 -20.06
CA GLU A 69 16.39 -6.70 -18.89
C GLU A 69 17.20 -6.45 -17.63
N ALA A 70 16.51 -6.18 -16.52
CA ALA A 70 17.10 -6.14 -15.19
C ALA A 70 16.96 -7.49 -14.49
N LYS A 71 18.02 -7.97 -13.85
CA LYS A 71 18.05 -9.23 -13.10
C LYS A 71 18.60 -9.01 -11.70
N GLU A 72 18.34 -9.95 -10.81
CA GLU A 72 18.79 -9.90 -9.41
C GLU A 72 18.21 -8.70 -8.63
N GLY A 73 18.91 -8.23 -7.60
CA GLY A 73 18.53 -7.12 -6.74
C GLY A 73 17.96 -7.57 -5.40
N GLY A 74 18.29 -6.82 -4.36
CA GLY A 74 17.89 -7.02 -2.99
C GLY A 74 18.42 -5.87 -2.13
N TYR A 75 18.26 -5.93 -0.81
CA TYR A 75 18.75 -4.83 0.06
C TYR A 75 20.25 -4.56 -0.10
N TYR A 76 21.05 -5.57 -0.32
CA TYR A 76 22.52 -5.46 -0.42
C TYR A 76 23.06 -5.66 -1.85
N THR A 77 22.16 -6.00 -2.78
CA THR A 77 22.55 -6.32 -4.17
C THR A 77 21.86 -5.38 -5.14
N LYS A 78 22.65 -4.62 -5.90
CA LYS A 78 22.12 -3.79 -6.99
C LYS A 78 21.68 -4.69 -8.16
N PRO A 79 20.56 -4.39 -8.84
CA PRO A 79 20.17 -5.12 -10.03
C PRO A 79 21.22 -5.02 -11.12
N LYS A 80 21.39 -6.09 -11.88
CA LYS A 80 22.28 -6.15 -13.06
C LYS A 80 21.45 -5.97 -14.31
N ILE A 81 21.88 -5.06 -15.20
CA ILE A 81 21.23 -4.84 -16.48
C ILE A 81 21.91 -5.66 -17.55
N LYS A 82 21.11 -6.42 -18.29
CA LYS A 82 21.51 -7.09 -19.52
C LYS A 82 21.00 -6.30 -20.72
N ILE A 83 21.91 -5.67 -21.46
CA ILE A 83 21.58 -4.94 -22.69
C ILE A 83 21.50 -5.94 -23.84
N HIS A 84 20.38 -5.94 -24.57
CA HIS A 84 20.15 -6.74 -25.76
C HIS A 84 20.47 -5.95 -27.04
N ARG A 85 20.19 -4.64 -27.04
CA ARG A 85 20.41 -3.73 -28.16
C ARG A 85 21.19 -2.50 -27.71
N LYS A 86 22.32 -2.23 -28.37
CA LYS A 86 23.17 -1.04 -28.14
C LYS A 86 22.95 0.00 -29.22
N GLY A 87 23.42 1.23 -28.98
CA GLY A 87 23.40 2.33 -29.95
C GLY A 87 21.98 2.83 -30.25
N LEU A 88 21.06 2.71 -29.30
CA LEU A 88 19.73 3.30 -29.43
C LEU A 88 19.80 4.80 -29.16
N THR A 89 19.11 5.57 -29.99
CA THR A 89 18.77 6.97 -29.72
C THR A 89 17.31 7.01 -29.32
N LEU A 90 17.05 7.25 -28.02
CA LEU A 90 15.69 7.34 -27.49
C LEU A 90 15.18 8.76 -27.62
N THR A 91 13.92 8.91 -28.01
CA THR A 91 13.22 10.19 -28.06
C THR A 91 12.08 10.19 -27.03
N PRO A 92 11.73 11.35 -26.45
CA PRO A 92 10.61 11.44 -25.51
C PRO A 92 9.32 10.91 -26.14
N ILE A 93 8.58 10.12 -25.39
CA ILE A 93 7.27 9.64 -25.83
C ILE A 93 6.30 10.83 -25.82
N SER A 94 5.60 11.05 -26.91
CA SER A 94 4.55 12.06 -27.01
C SER A 94 3.34 11.63 -26.18
N VAL A 95 3.18 12.23 -25.00
CA VAL A 95 2.02 11.99 -24.12
C VAL A 95 0.71 12.39 -24.81
N GLU A 96 0.75 13.43 -25.67
CA GLU A 96 -0.40 13.89 -26.46
C GLU A 96 -0.86 12.87 -27.51
N ASP A 97 0.08 12.28 -28.23
CA ASP A 97 -0.24 11.27 -29.23
C ASP A 97 -0.68 9.96 -28.57
N LEU A 98 -0.06 9.59 -27.46
CA LEU A 98 -0.49 8.45 -26.65
C LEU A 98 -1.91 8.63 -26.11
N TRP A 99 -2.26 9.85 -25.68
CA TRP A 99 -3.62 10.18 -25.26
C TRP A 99 -4.59 10.11 -26.43
N LYS A 100 -4.29 10.75 -27.58
CA LYS A 100 -5.16 10.75 -28.77
C LYS A 100 -5.53 9.34 -29.21
N GLU A 101 -4.57 8.43 -29.17
CA GLU A 101 -4.79 7.02 -29.52
C GLU A 101 -5.78 6.32 -28.57
N ASN A 102 -5.86 6.76 -27.31
CA ASN A 102 -6.61 6.11 -26.24
C ASN A 102 -7.75 6.97 -25.65
N ALA A 103 -7.97 8.18 -26.15
CA ALA A 103 -8.83 9.18 -25.54
C ALA A 103 -10.27 8.71 -25.33
N ALA A 104 -10.87 8.06 -26.32
CA ALA A 104 -12.26 7.60 -26.23
C ALA A 104 -12.46 6.59 -25.11
N LEU A 105 -11.51 5.66 -24.95
CA LEU A 105 -11.54 4.65 -23.91
C LEU A 105 -11.32 5.27 -22.53
N LEU A 106 -10.27 6.06 -22.37
CA LEU A 106 -9.88 6.63 -21.07
C LEU A 106 -10.90 7.67 -20.57
N THR A 107 -11.47 8.50 -21.47
CA THR A 107 -12.57 9.40 -21.12
C THR A 107 -13.82 8.61 -20.66
N GLY A 108 -14.13 7.49 -21.32
CA GLY A 108 -15.20 6.61 -20.88
C GLY A 108 -14.94 5.96 -19.52
N MET A 109 -13.69 5.63 -19.22
CA MET A 109 -13.28 5.10 -17.91
C MET A 109 -13.37 6.16 -16.82
N GLU A 110 -12.91 7.38 -17.08
CA GLU A 110 -13.06 8.54 -16.18
C GLU A 110 -14.53 8.78 -15.84
N GLN A 111 -15.39 8.88 -16.85
CA GLN A 111 -16.80 9.13 -16.67
C GLN A 111 -17.49 8.03 -15.83
N ARG A 112 -17.13 6.77 -16.05
CA ARG A 112 -17.62 5.66 -15.21
C ARG A 112 -17.18 5.79 -13.76
N ALA A 113 -15.92 6.15 -13.52
CA ALA A 113 -15.40 6.33 -12.16
C ALA A 113 -16.09 7.52 -11.45
N ILE A 114 -16.26 8.65 -12.13
CA ILE A 114 -16.99 9.82 -11.60
C ILE A 114 -18.44 9.45 -11.27
N THR A 115 -19.14 8.78 -12.19
CA THR A 115 -20.53 8.35 -11.99
C THR A 115 -20.64 7.37 -10.81
N PHE A 116 -19.68 6.44 -10.66
CA PHE A 116 -19.61 5.51 -9.54
C PHE A 116 -19.44 6.26 -8.20
N ILE A 117 -18.54 7.24 -8.15
CA ILE A 117 -18.31 8.07 -6.95
C ILE A 117 -19.56 8.86 -6.60
N GLN A 118 -20.20 9.52 -7.56
CA GLN A 118 -21.43 10.28 -7.34
C GLN A 118 -22.60 9.42 -6.87
N LYS A 119 -22.76 8.23 -7.45
CA LYS A 119 -23.79 7.27 -7.05
C LYS A 119 -23.58 6.79 -5.61
N THR A 120 -22.38 6.36 -5.27
CA THR A 120 -22.06 5.90 -3.92
C THR A 120 -22.15 7.04 -2.91
N TYR A 121 -21.75 8.25 -3.28
CA TYR A 121 -21.95 9.44 -2.44
C TYR A 121 -23.45 9.66 -2.15
N THR A 122 -24.28 9.72 -3.16
CA THR A 122 -25.74 9.97 -3.01
C THR A 122 -26.39 8.89 -2.12
N GLU A 123 -26.05 7.62 -2.35
CA GLU A 123 -26.62 6.51 -1.60
C GLU A 123 -26.24 6.55 -0.11
N TYR A 124 -24.97 6.78 0.21
CA TYR A 124 -24.49 6.70 1.59
C TYR A 124 -24.60 8.02 2.35
N ALA A 125 -24.62 9.17 1.68
CA ALA A 125 -24.91 10.45 2.32
C ALA A 125 -26.33 10.48 2.91
N ALA A 126 -27.29 9.89 2.20
CA ALA A 126 -28.66 9.73 2.71
C ALA A 126 -28.76 8.84 3.97
N LYS A 127 -27.74 8.01 4.22
CA LYS A 127 -27.62 7.14 5.41
C LYS A 127 -26.76 7.76 6.53
N GLY A 128 -26.25 9.00 6.34
CA GLY A 128 -25.43 9.71 7.33
C GLY A 128 -23.96 9.29 7.38
N TYR A 129 -23.45 8.63 6.33
CA TYR A 129 -22.03 8.25 6.24
C TYR A 129 -21.12 9.46 5.97
N SER A 130 -19.94 9.45 6.54
CA SER A 130 -18.85 10.37 6.19
C SER A 130 -18.05 9.83 5.02
N PHE A 131 -17.41 10.72 4.23
CA PHE A 131 -16.66 10.32 3.02
C PHE A 131 -15.18 10.64 3.17
N VAL A 132 -14.35 9.69 2.76
CA VAL A 132 -12.91 9.73 2.95
C VAL A 132 -12.19 9.23 1.70
N VAL A 133 -11.16 9.94 1.26
CA VAL A 133 -10.17 9.41 0.31
C VAL A 133 -8.99 8.87 1.12
N ALA A 134 -8.72 7.57 0.99
CA ALA A 134 -7.54 6.95 1.59
C ALA A 134 -6.30 7.33 0.78
N PHE A 135 -5.55 8.30 1.27
CA PHE A 135 -4.42 8.89 0.56
C PHE A 135 -3.07 8.35 1.05
N SER A 136 -2.18 8.01 0.14
CA SER A 136 -0.85 7.46 0.45
C SER A 136 0.29 8.11 -0.33
N GLY A 137 0.01 9.12 -1.16
CA GLY A 137 1.00 9.75 -2.05
C GLY A 137 1.52 8.83 -3.17
N GLY A 138 0.91 7.66 -3.36
CA GLY A 138 1.20 6.77 -4.49
C GLY A 138 0.29 7.06 -5.69
N LYS A 139 0.70 6.64 -6.89
CA LYS A 139 0.01 6.87 -8.17
C LYS A 139 -1.49 6.57 -8.14
N ASP A 140 -1.85 5.44 -7.50
CA ASP A 140 -3.23 4.97 -7.44
C ASP A 140 -4.09 5.89 -6.57
N SER A 141 -3.59 6.32 -5.41
CA SER A 141 -4.30 7.22 -4.50
C SER A 141 -4.33 8.67 -5.02
N LEU A 142 -3.35 9.09 -5.79
CA LEU A 142 -3.35 10.40 -6.47
C LEU A 142 -4.43 10.44 -7.56
N LEU A 143 -4.54 9.38 -8.36
CA LEU A 143 -5.61 9.27 -9.36
C LEU A 143 -7.01 9.24 -8.72
N VAL A 144 -7.19 8.47 -7.64
CA VAL A 144 -8.48 8.44 -6.93
C VAL A 144 -8.82 9.81 -6.35
N LEU A 145 -7.83 10.52 -5.79
CA LEU A 145 -8.03 11.86 -5.26
C LEU A 145 -8.48 12.84 -6.36
N ASP A 146 -7.85 12.81 -7.53
CA ASP A 146 -8.25 13.61 -8.68
C ASP A 146 -9.70 13.32 -9.12
N LEU A 147 -10.05 12.04 -9.24
CA LEU A 147 -11.40 11.62 -9.64
C LEU A 147 -12.47 12.01 -8.62
N VAL A 148 -12.18 11.88 -7.31
CA VAL A 148 -13.10 12.29 -6.24
C VAL A 148 -13.25 13.82 -6.22
N ALA A 149 -12.16 14.56 -6.39
CA ALA A 149 -12.19 16.04 -6.46
C ALA A 149 -12.96 16.56 -7.68
N LYS A 150 -12.98 15.80 -8.79
CA LYS A 150 -13.84 16.10 -9.95
C LYS A 150 -15.31 15.73 -9.72
N ALA A 151 -15.56 14.71 -8.91
CA ALA A 151 -16.90 14.16 -8.71
C ALA A 151 -17.70 14.85 -7.61
N LEU A 152 -17.05 15.34 -6.55
CA LEU A 152 -17.66 15.85 -5.32
C LEU A 152 -17.12 17.23 -4.92
N PRO A 153 -17.96 18.08 -4.31
CA PRO A 153 -17.51 19.32 -3.69
C PRO A 153 -16.48 19.07 -2.57
N PRO A 154 -15.49 19.97 -2.37
CA PRO A 154 -14.41 19.81 -1.41
C PRO A 154 -14.87 19.63 0.06
N GLU A 155 -16.00 20.22 0.43
CA GLU A 155 -16.58 20.14 1.77
C GLU A 155 -17.21 18.78 2.07
N ASN A 156 -17.42 17.93 1.07
CA ASN A 156 -18.15 16.68 1.22
C ASN A 156 -17.27 15.47 1.56
N PHE A 157 -15.96 15.64 1.61
CA PHE A 157 -15.05 14.55 1.95
C PHE A 157 -13.77 15.03 2.63
N TYR A 158 -13.10 14.10 3.29
CA TYR A 158 -11.77 14.28 3.87
C TYR A 158 -10.73 13.51 3.04
N VAL A 159 -9.52 14.05 2.94
CA VAL A 159 -8.35 13.34 2.40
C VAL A 159 -7.50 12.88 3.57
N VAL A 160 -7.52 11.60 3.90
CA VAL A 160 -6.81 11.09 5.08
C VAL A 160 -5.52 10.39 4.67
N PHE A 161 -4.40 10.99 5.04
CA PHE A 161 -3.08 10.40 4.93
C PHE A 161 -2.75 9.62 6.20
N SER A 162 -2.57 8.29 6.07
CA SER A 162 -2.10 7.46 7.17
C SER A 162 -0.57 7.51 7.22
N ASN A 163 -0.04 8.45 8.03
CA ASN A 163 1.40 8.59 8.25
C ASN A 163 1.87 7.51 9.23
N THR A 164 2.58 6.52 8.72
CA THR A 164 3.13 5.43 9.53
C THR A 164 4.46 5.79 10.19
N GLY A 165 5.06 6.93 9.81
CA GLY A 165 6.41 7.32 10.20
C GLY A 165 7.52 6.47 9.54
N MET A 166 7.14 5.64 8.57
CA MET A 166 8.05 4.74 7.84
C MET A 166 8.03 5.00 6.34
N GLU A 167 7.46 6.10 5.89
CA GLU A 167 7.42 6.51 4.49
C GLU A 167 8.81 6.95 4.02
N LEU A 168 9.00 6.91 2.70
CA LEU A 168 10.13 7.59 2.05
C LEU A 168 9.93 9.10 2.12
N ASP A 169 11.00 9.87 2.29
CA ASP A 169 10.96 11.33 2.30
C ASP A 169 10.29 11.89 1.04
N GLU A 170 10.51 11.25 -0.10
CA GLU A 170 9.86 11.62 -1.37
C GLU A 170 8.33 11.47 -1.32
N THR A 171 7.82 10.53 -0.53
CA THR A 171 6.38 10.41 -0.32
C THR A 171 5.84 11.57 0.51
N LEU A 172 6.55 11.98 1.56
CA LEU A 172 6.18 13.16 2.35
C LEU A 172 6.21 14.44 1.49
N HIS A 173 7.23 14.60 0.66
CA HIS A 173 7.29 15.70 -0.32
C HIS A 173 6.10 15.68 -1.29
N THR A 174 5.70 14.50 -1.76
CA THR A 174 4.54 14.35 -2.66
C THR A 174 3.24 14.75 -1.97
N ILE A 175 3.08 14.44 -0.68
CA ILE A 175 1.91 14.86 0.11
C ILE A 175 1.86 16.38 0.23
N GLU A 176 2.98 17.04 0.51
CA GLU A 176 3.03 18.50 0.57
C GLU A 176 2.78 19.15 -0.80
N LYS A 177 3.23 18.53 -1.90
CA LYS A 177 2.87 18.97 -3.27
C LYS A 177 1.36 18.81 -3.51
N ALA A 178 0.75 17.70 -3.06
CA ALA A 178 -0.67 17.45 -3.21
C ALA A 178 -1.51 18.48 -2.44
N LYS A 179 -1.15 18.82 -1.21
CA LYS A 179 -1.82 19.89 -0.43
C LYS A 179 -1.80 21.24 -1.15
N ARG A 180 -0.68 21.57 -1.81
CA ARG A 180 -0.56 22.79 -2.60
C ARG A 180 -1.32 22.75 -3.91
N HIS A 181 -1.43 21.57 -4.53
CA HIS A 181 -2.16 21.39 -5.78
C HIS A 181 -3.68 21.45 -5.57
N TRP A 182 -4.17 20.93 -4.44
CA TRP A 182 -5.58 20.97 -4.04
C TRP A 182 -5.79 21.79 -2.76
N PRO A 183 -5.60 23.13 -2.77
CA PRO A 183 -5.59 23.93 -1.54
C PRO A 183 -6.95 24.00 -0.83
N ASN A 184 -8.03 23.68 -1.52
CA ASN A 184 -9.39 23.71 -0.98
C ASN A 184 -9.82 22.37 -0.38
N LEU A 185 -9.03 21.29 -0.51
CA LEU A 185 -9.35 20.00 0.06
C LEU A 185 -8.90 19.90 1.52
N ARG A 186 -9.65 19.17 2.31
CA ARG A 186 -9.38 18.94 3.73
C ARG A 186 -8.42 17.76 3.91
N PHE A 187 -7.12 18.04 3.91
CA PHE A 187 -6.09 17.05 4.19
C PHE A 187 -5.91 16.86 5.68
N GLU A 188 -6.06 15.62 6.11
CA GLU A 188 -5.92 15.20 7.50
C GLU A 188 -4.83 14.15 7.63
N GLU A 189 -4.08 14.19 8.71
CA GLU A 189 -3.03 13.24 9.01
C GLU A 189 -3.44 12.31 10.15
N ALA A 190 -3.43 11.01 9.89
CA ALA A 190 -3.61 9.98 10.89
C ALA A 190 -2.27 9.36 11.25
N LYS A 191 -1.75 9.63 12.45
CA LYS A 191 -0.43 9.18 12.90
C LYS A 191 -0.52 8.49 14.26
N CYS A 192 0.23 7.40 14.43
CA CYS A 192 0.40 6.75 15.72
C CYS A 192 1.23 7.63 16.67
N HIS A 193 0.89 7.64 17.94
CA HIS A 193 1.67 8.32 18.98
C HIS A 193 3.02 7.63 19.25
N MET A 194 3.11 6.34 18.97
CA MET A 194 4.31 5.53 19.16
C MET A 194 5.29 5.73 17.99
N ASP A 195 6.56 5.92 18.33
CA ASP A 195 7.64 5.96 17.33
C ASP A 195 7.79 4.61 16.62
N PRO A 196 7.98 4.57 15.28
CA PRO A 196 8.15 3.32 14.56
C PRO A 196 9.32 2.47 15.02
N LEU A 197 10.49 3.08 15.31
CA LEU A 197 11.66 2.32 15.75
C LEU A 197 11.42 1.70 17.13
N GLN A 198 10.80 2.43 18.05
CA GLN A 198 10.38 1.92 19.33
C GLN A 198 9.42 0.73 19.18
N SER A 199 8.44 0.85 18.28
CA SER A 199 7.51 -0.25 17.99
C SER A 199 8.22 -1.49 17.44
N TRP A 200 9.25 -1.30 16.61
CA TRP A 200 10.05 -2.39 16.08
C TRP A 200 10.93 -3.04 17.14
N ASP A 201 11.38 -2.28 18.13
CA ASP A 201 12.10 -2.82 19.30
C ASP A 201 11.17 -3.68 20.17
N GLU A 202 9.93 -3.23 20.36
CA GLU A 202 8.96 -3.96 21.19
C GLU A 202 8.37 -5.18 20.50
N PHE A 203 7.95 -5.05 19.24
CA PHE A 203 7.24 -6.09 18.50
C PHE A 203 8.12 -6.88 17.54
N GLY A 204 9.35 -6.42 17.30
CA GLY A 204 10.27 -6.95 16.30
C GLY A 204 9.81 -6.66 14.86
N PRO A 205 10.65 -6.97 13.84
CA PRO A 205 10.29 -6.74 12.44
C PRO A 205 8.97 -7.42 12.06
N PRO A 206 8.08 -6.75 11.32
CA PRO A 206 6.84 -7.36 10.87
C PRO A 206 7.12 -8.49 9.87
N GLY A 207 6.26 -9.52 9.86
CA GLY A 207 6.31 -10.62 8.89
C GLY A 207 5.18 -10.53 7.87
N ARG A 208 5.23 -11.35 6.81
CA ARG A 208 4.16 -11.43 5.80
C ARG A 208 2.81 -11.81 6.40
N ARG A 209 2.81 -12.65 7.43
CA ARG A 209 1.61 -13.10 8.16
C ARG A 209 1.41 -12.38 9.49
N LEU A 210 2.39 -11.63 9.95
CA LEU A 210 2.37 -10.85 11.20
C LEU A 210 2.57 -9.37 10.89
N ARG A 211 1.54 -8.73 10.34
CA ARG A 211 1.56 -7.32 9.91
C ARG A 211 1.06 -6.36 11.00
N TRP A 212 1.57 -6.54 12.21
CA TRP A 212 1.21 -5.68 13.35
C TRP A 212 1.39 -4.19 13.02
N CYS A 213 2.42 -3.83 12.24
CA CYS A 213 2.69 -2.45 11.85
C CYS A 213 1.54 -1.79 11.08
N CYS A 214 0.80 -2.57 10.26
CA CYS A 214 -0.37 -2.04 9.56
C CYS A 214 -1.53 -1.75 10.51
N ALA A 215 -1.71 -2.55 11.58
CA ALA A 215 -2.71 -2.28 12.60
C ALA A 215 -2.33 -1.05 13.43
N VAL A 216 -1.13 -1.07 14.02
CA VAL A 216 -0.65 -0.05 14.98
C VAL A 216 -0.44 1.31 14.31
N HIS A 217 0.24 1.36 13.16
CA HIS A 217 0.64 2.64 12.53
C HIS A 217 -0.27 3.10 11.41
N LYS A 218 -1.28 2.31 11.02
CA LYS A 218 -2.16 2.70 9.92
C LYS A 218 -3.64 2.61 10.30
N SER A 219 -4.14 1.40 10.61
CA SER A 219 -5.59 1.20 10.76
C SER A 219 -6.13 1.89 12.01
N VAL A 220 -5.51 1.69 13.17
CA VAL A 220 -5.92 2.31 14.43
C VAL A 220 -5.87 3.84 14.35
N PRO A 221 -4.74 4.48 13.97
CA PRO A 221 -4.68 5.93 13.85
C PRO A 221 -5.72 6.51 12.87
N THR A 222 -5.99 5.80 11.76
CA THR A 222 -7.02 6.24 10.81
C THR A 222 -8.41 6.28 11.45
N ILE A 223 -8.78 5.27 12.22
CA ILE A 223 -10.10 5.22 12.87
C ILE A 223 -10.18 6.29 13.98
N LEU A 224 -9.13 6.46 14.78
CA LEU A 224 -9.10 7.51 15.81
C LEU A 224 -9.22 8.89 15.18
N LYS A 225 -8.53 9.14 14.06
CA LYS A 225 -8.68 10.40 13.31
C LYS A 225 -10.09 10.59 12.77
N LEU A 226 -10.72 9.56 12.26
CA LEU A 226 -12.10 9.65 11.78
C LEU A 226 -13.08 9.91 12.92
N ARG A 227 -12.88 9.33 14.10
CA ARG A 227 -13.66 9.67 15.32
C ARG A 227 -13.52 11.13 15.71
N GLU A 228 -12.30 11.65 15.69
CA GLU A 228 -12.00 13.06 15.95
C GLU A 228 -12.75 13.97 14.97
N LEU A 229 -12.68 13.66 13.66
CA LEU A 229 -13.28 14.48 12.61
C LEU A 229 -14.81 14.44 12.59
N THR A 230 -15.40 13.32 12.95
CA THR A 230 -16.85 13.11 12.87
C THR A 230 -17.58 13.28 14.20
N GLY A 231 -16.85 13.24 15.32
CA GLY A 231 -17.43 13.20 16.65
C GLY A 231 -18.18 11.90 16.97
N GLN A 232 -18.05 10.87 16.13
CA GLN A 232 -18.74 9.58 16.27
C GLN A 232 -17.79 8.51 16.76
N TYR A 233 -18.18 7.75 17.79
CA TYR A 233 -17.40 6.60 18.25
C TYR A 233 -17.42 5.45 17.22
N ASP A 234 -18.60 5.06 16.77
CA ASP A 234 -18.81 4.09 15.71
C ASP A 234 -18.94 4.81 14.36
N VAL A 235 -17.79 5.20 13.81
CA VAL A 235 -17.75 5.96 12.56
C VAL A 235 -18.29 5.13 11.39
N GLN A 236 -19.37 5.64 10.80
CA GLN A 236 -19.85 5.16 9.50
C GLN A 236 -19.15 5.94 8.39
N ALA A 237 -18.30 5.29 7.63
CA ALA A 237 -17.53 5.94 6.59
C ALA A 237 -17.51 5.17 5.26
N VAL A 238 -17.66 5.91 4.18
CA VAL A 238 -17.30 5.45 2.83
C VAL A 238 -15.86 5.86 2.57
N VAL A 239 -15.02 4.89 2.24
CA VAL A 239 -13.60 5.10 1.97
C VAL A 239 -13.34 4.82 0.48
N TYR A 240 -13.03 5.87 -0.27
CA TYR A 240 -12.53 5.74 -1.65
C TYR A 240 -11.06 5.37 -1.61
N ASP A 241 -10.71 4.23 -2.20
CA ASP A 241 -9.35 3.71 -2.21
C ASP A 241 -8.85 3.36 -3.62
N GLY A 242 -7.52 3.33 -3.77
CA GLY A 242 -6.85 3.04 -5.03
C GLY A 242 -6.56 1.55 -5.23
N VAL A 243 -7.39 0.65 -4.74
CA VAL A 243 -7.25 -0.79 -4.97
C VAL A 243 -7.54 -1.12 -6.42
N ARG A 244 -6.65 -1.94 -7.05
CA ARG A 244 -6.82 -2.42 -8.43
C ARG A 244 -6.74 -3.94 -8.51
N ALA A 245 -7.58 -4.51 -9.36
CA ALA A 245 -7.66 -5.96 -9.59
C ALA A 245 -6.33 -6.54 -10.10
N GLU A 246 -5.59 -5.79 -10.92
CA GLU A 246 -4.28 -6.17 -11.49
C GLU A 246 -3.21 -6.45 -10.42
N GLU A 247 -3.29 -5.83 -9.24
CA GLU A 247 -2.21 -5.92 -8.25
C GLU A 247 -2.01 -7.32 -7.65
N SER A 248 -3.01 -8.18 -7.66
CA SER A 248 -2.87 -9.58 -7.23
C SER A 248 -4.11 -10.43 -7.54
N ALA A 249 -3.93 -11.76 -7.65
CA ALA A 249 -5.01 -12.72 -7.81
C ALA A 249 -6.08 -12.64 -6.69
N ARG A 250 -5.73 -12.19 -5.47
CA ARG A 250 -6.68 -11.93 -4.40
C ARG A 250 -7.54 -10.70 -4.70
N ARG A 251 -6.92 -9.59 -5.16
CA ARG A 251 -7.63 -8.34 -5.48
C ARG A 251 -8.48 -8.43 -6.73
N ALA A 252 -8.10 -9.29 -7.67
CA ALA A 252 -8.89 -9.60 -8.86
C ALA A 252 -10.30 -10.16 -8.54
N LYS A 253 -10.50 -10.65 -7.29
CA LYS A 253 -11.77 -11.19 -6.81
C LYS A 253 -12.58 -10.19 -5.96
N TYR A 254 -12.11 -8.94 -5.84
CA TYR A 254 -12.81 -7.92 -5.06
C TYR A 254 -13.94 -7.31 -5.88
N ASP A 255 -15.00 -6.93 -5.18
CA ASP A 255 -16.06 -6.08 -5.73
C ASP A 255 -15.65 -4.61 -5.60
N GLU A 256 -16.22 -3.75 -6.46
CA GLU A 256 -15.99 -2.30 -6.42
C GLU A 256 -16.48 -1.66 -5.11
N ILE A 257 -17.46 -2.30 -4.46
CA ILE A 257 -17.96 -1.92 -3.13
C ILE A 257 -17.80 -3.13 -2.21
N SER A 258 -17.16 -2.94 -1.06
CA SER A 258 -17.07 -3.96 -0.02
C SER A 258 -17.41 -3.38 1.34
N VAL A 259 -18.33 -4.05 2.06
CA VAL A 259 -18.82 -3.62 3.37
C VAL A 259 -18.16 -4.46 4.46
N GLY A 260 -17.72 -3.81 5.53
CA GLY A 260 -17.20 -4.49 6.72
C GLY A 260 -15.85 -5.19 6.56
N ALA A 261 -15.12 -4.96 5.47
CA ALA A 261 -13.87 -5.68 5.19
C ALA A 261 -12.73 -5.40 6.17
N LYS A 262 -12.67 -4.19 6.75
CA LYS A 262 -11.68 -3.77 7.75
C LYS A 262 -12.31 -3.33 9.05
N ASN A 263 -13.42 -2.67 8.98
CA ASN A 263 -14.24 -2.22 10.09
C ASN A 263 -15.70 -2.47 9.70
N ILE A 264 -16.51 -2.94 10.63
CA ILE A 264 -17.90 -3.34 10.37
C ILE A 264 -18.75 -2.22 9.76
N ASN A 265 -18.47 -0.97 10.13
CA ASN A 265 -19.21 0.21 9.66
C ASN A 265 -18.51 0.95 8.50
N GLN A 266 -17.46 0.36 7.92
CA GLN A 266 -16.72 0.93 6.81
C GLN A 266 -17.15 0.31 5.50
N VAL A 267 -17.49 1.15 4.53
CA VAL A 267 -17.72 0.78 3.14
C VAL A 267 -16.51 1.21 2.32
N ASN A 268 -15.80 0.25 1.72
CA ASN A 268 -14.71 0.57 0.79
C ASN A 268 -15.27 0.64 -0.63
N CYS A 269 -14.97 1.73 -1.32
CA CYS A 269 -15.32 1.98 -2.71
C CYS A 269 -14.04 2.14 -3.52
N SER A 270 -13.82 1.27 -4.50
CA SER A 270 -12.62 1.24 -5.34
C SER A 270 -12.96 1.68 -6.78
N PRO A 271 -13.03 3.00 -7.08
CA PRO A 271 -13.49 3.53 -8.37
C PRO A 271 -12.59 3.15 -9.54
N ILE A 272 -11.34 2.78 -9.26
CA ILE A 272 -10.35 2.37 -10.26
C ILE A 272 -10.03 0.86 -10.20
N LEU A 273 -10.91 0.04 -9.58
CA LEU A 273 -10.66 -1.40 -9.40
C LEU A 273 -10.30 -2.11 -10.71
N LYS A 274 -10.96 -1.72 -11.80
CA LYS A 274 -10.80 -2.34 -13.14
C LYS A 274 -9.74 -1.65 -14.01
N TRP A 275 -9.06 -0.64 -13.50
CA TRP A 275 -7.98 0.02 -14.23
C TRP A 275 -6.68 -0.79 -14.11
N ASN A 276 -5.93 -0.86 -15.20
CA ASN A 276 -4.58 -1.39 -15.19
C ASN A 276 -3.52 -0.28 -15.06
N THR A 277 -2.26 -0.66 -14.99
CA THR A 277 -1.16 0.28 -14.81
C THR A 277 -0.93 1.16 -16.04
N ALA A 278 -1.13 0.64 -17.26
CA ALA A 278 -1.01 1.42 -18.49
C ALA A 278 -2.06 2.54 -18.54
N GLU A 279 -3.33 2.18 -18.31
CA GLU A 279 -4.45 3.12 -18.28
C GLU A 279 -4.21 4.24 -17.26
N LEU A 280 -3.77 3.85 -16.06
CA LEU A 280 -3.47 4.80 -14.99
C LEU A 280 -2.36 5.78 -15.39
N PHE A 281 -1.25 5.30 -15.93
CA PHE A 281 -0.14 6.17 -16.30
C PHE A 281 -0.46 7.06 -17.50
N VAL A 282 -1.11 6.53 -18.54
CA VAL A 282 -1.51 7.35 -19.69
C VAL A 282 -2.43 8.49 -19.25
N TYR A 283 -3.43 8.16 -18.45
CA TYR A 283 -4.36 9.15 -17.90
C TYR A 283 -3.61 10.19 -17.02
N SER A 284 -2.80 9.72 -16.08
CA SER A 284 -2.11 10.60 -15.14
C SER A 284 -1.10 11.53 -15.83
N LEU A 285 -0.34 11.03 -16.81
CA LEU A 285 0.62 11.81 -17.57
C LEU A 285 -0.07 12.90 -18.38
N TYR A 286 -1.16 12.56 -19.08
CA TYR A 286 -1.88 13.52 -19.91
C TYR A 286 -2.56 14.62 -19.08
N HIS A 287 -3.22 14.27 -17.99
CA HIS A 287 -3.89 15.23 -17.11
C HIS A 287 -2.95 15.97 -16.15
N GLY A 288 -1.63 15.71 -16.20
CA GLY A 288 -0.66 16.35 -15.32
C GLY A 288 -0.89 16.03 -13.84
N ILE A 289 -1.47 14.85 -13.54
CA ILE A 289 -1.64 14.41 -12.15
C ILE A 289 -0.27 14.23 -11.52
N LEU A 290 -0.11 14.74 -10.31
CA LEU A 290 1.13 14.61 -9.55
C LEU A 290 1.63 13.17 -9.54
N LEU A 291 2.90 12.99 -9.86
CA LEU A 291 3.56 11.70 -9.77
C LEU A 291 4.61 11.74 -8.67
N ASN A 292 4.60 10.75 -7.78
CA ASN A 292 5.66 10.57 -6.82
C ASN A 292 6.98 10.23 -7.55
N ASN A 293 8.04 10.99 -7.30
CA ASN A 293 9.31 10.83 -8.01
C ASN A 293 9.94 9.44 -7.86
N CYS A 294 9.55 8.67 -6.86
CA CYS A 294 9.97 7.26 -6.75
C CYS A 294 9.68 6.46 -8.02
N TYR A 295 8.59 6.76 -8.73
CA TYR A 295 8.24 6.09 -9.98
C TYR A 295 9.19 6.41 -11.12
N ARG A 296 9.80 7.60 -11.10
CA ARG A 296 10.80 8.01 -12.11
C ARG A 296 12.09 7.19 -12.01
N TYR A 297 12.38 6.64 -10.84
CA TYR A 297 13.49 5.71 -10.59
C TYR A 297 13.13 4.23 -10.77
N GLY A 298 11.95 3.92 -11.28
CA GLY A 298 11.53 2.54 -11.52
C GLY A 298 10.97 1.81 -10.31
N ILE A 299 10.73 2.50 -9.19
CA ILE A 299 10.01 1.94 -8.04
C ILE A 299 8.54 1.78 -8.44
N ASN A 300 8.08 0.55 -8.59
CA ASN A 300 6.75 0.24 -9.11
C ASN A 300 5.63 0.42 -8.09
N ARG A 301 5.96 0.48 -6.80
CA ARG A 301 5.01 0.66 -5.71
C ARG A 301 5.62 1.48 -4.57
N VAL A 302 4.96 2.58 -4.22
CA VAL A 302 5.30 3.40 -3.07
C VAL A 302 4.67 2.81 -1.79
N GLY A 303 5.36 2.91 -0.66
CA GLY A 303 4.94 2.43 0.66
C GLY A 303 6.06 2.56 1.68
N CYS A 304 5.92 1.91 2.85
CA CYS A 304 6.94 1.97 3.91
C CYS A 304 8.33 1.60 3.40
N THR A 305 9.37 2.23 3.92
CA THR A 305 10.79 2.05 3.53
C THR A 305 11.23 0.59 3.59
N VAL A 306 10.89 -0.11 4.69
CA VAL A 306 11.11 -1.55 4.88
C VAL A 306 9.77 -2.22 5.10
N CYS A 307 9.32 -3.04 4.15
CA CYS A 307 8.01 -3.68 4.19
C CYS A 307 8.13 -5.18 3.93
N PRO A 308 7.47 -6.03 4.75
CA PRO A 308 7.52 -7.49 4.53
C PRO A 308 6.83 -7.94 3.24
N LEU A 309 5.98 -7.08 2.64
CA LEU A 309 5.29 -7.34 1.37
C LEU A 309 6.01 -6.74 0.15
N SER A 310 7.15 -6.09 0.35
CA SER A 310 7.94 -5.51 -0.73
C SER A 310 8.58 -6.59 -1.60
N SER A 311 8.81 -6.27 -2.87
CA SER A 311 9.59 -7.11 -3.78
C SER A 311 11.09 -6.82 -3.66
N SER A 312 11.92 -7.78 -4.00
CA SER A 312 13.38 -7.60 -4.04
C SER A 312 13.82 -6.47 -4.99
N TRP A 313 13.09 -6.23 -6.05
CA TRP A 313 13.29 -5.08 -6.96
C TRP A 313 13.12 -3.76 -6.22
N ARG A 314 11.97 -3.58 -5.56
CA ARG A 314 11.70 -2.37 -4.79
C ARG A 314 12.71 -2.19 -3.67
N ASP A 315 13.04 -3.25 -2.92
CA ASP A 315 14.02 -3.20 -1.83
C ASP A 315 15.38 -2.71 -2.32
N SER A 316 15.81 -3.23 -3.47
CA SER A 316 17.09 -2.82 -4.06
C SER A 316 17.09 -1.35 -4.48
N LEU A 317 16.08 -0.91 -5.24
CA LEU A 317 15.99 0.49 -5.65
C LEU A 317 15.87 1.42 -4.45
N THR A 318 14.98 1.10 -3.52
CA THR A 318 14.73 1.92 -2.33
C THR A 318 16.01 2.06 -1.49
N ASN A 319 16.75 0.98 -1.26
CA ASN A 319 17.98 1.05 -0.48
C ASN A 319 19.15 1.72 -1.21
N ASN A 320 19.23 1.60 -2.53
CA ASN A 320 20.31 2.26 -3.28
C ASN A 320 20.07 3.75 -3.51
N ILE A 321 18.82 4.18 -3.61
CA ILE A 321 18.44 5.57 -3.91
C ILE A 321 18.17 6.35 -2.61
N TYR A 322 17.47 5.72 -1.65
CA TYR A 322 17.00 6.34 -0.40
C TYR A 322 17.58 5.66 0.84
N SER A 323 18.88 5.33 0.81
CA SER A 323 19.55 4.56 1.85
C SER A 323 19.42 5.17 3.26
N ALA A 324 19.42 6.49 3.37
CA ALA A 324 19.26 7.19 4.64
C ALA A 324 17.91 6.87 5.31
N SER A 325 16.81 6.89 4.54
CA SER A 325 15.47 6.58 5.03
C SER A 325 15.26 5.08 5.32
N VAL A 326 15.98 4.20 4.60
CA VAL A 326 15.88 2.74 4.77
C VAL A 326 16.69 2.22 5.95
N LYS A 327 17.88 2.79 6.16
CA LYS A 327 18.86 2.29 7.12
C LYS A 327 18.32 2.06 8.54
N PRO A 328 17.55 2.97 9.16
CA PRO A 328 17.08 2.77 10.53
C PRO A 328 16.30 1.47 10.72
N LEU A 329 15.31 1.21 9.85
CA LEU A 329 14.48 0.00 9.93
C LEU A 329 15.23 -1.26 9.43
N LEU A 330 16.12 -1.12 8.44
CA LEU A 330 16.93 -2.23 7.98
C LEU A 330 17.91 -2.71 9.09
N THR A 331 18.43 -1.77 9.89
CA THR A 331 19.23 -2.10 11.08
C THR A 331 18.43 -2.95 12.06
N LYS A 332 17.15 -2.66 12.30
CA LYS A 332 16.29 -3.50 13.13
C LYS A 332 16.11 -4.93 12.59
N VAL A 333 16.07 -5.09 11.27
CA VAL A 333 16.07 -6.42 10.63
C VAL A 333 17.40 -7.14 10.85
N GLU A 334 18.53 -6.42 10.79
CA GLU A 334 19.86 -6.96 11.03
C GLU A 334 20.02 -7.39 12.50
N GLU A 335 19.58 -6.57 13.45
CA GLU A 335 19.55 -6.88 14.89
C GLU A 335 18.69 -8.12 15.15
N TYR A 336 17.52 -8.22 14.53
CA TYR A 336 16.68 -9.41 14.63
C TYR A 336 17.37 -10.67 14.10
N ALA A 337 18.11 -10.57 12.99
CA ALA A 337 18.88 -11.71 12.49
C ALA A 337 19.98 -12.17 13.47
N VAL A 338 20.55 -11.23 14.26
CA VAL A 338 21.47 -11.56 15.37
C VAL A 338 20.74 -12.33 16.47
N HIS A 339 19.57 -11.86 16.90
CA HIS A 339 18.75 -12.51 17.93
C HIS A 339 18.18 -13.89 17.50
N GLN A 340 18.16 -14.16 16.19
CA GLN A 340 17.82 -15.48 15.65
C GLN A 340 19.06 -16.40 15.52
N ASP A 341 20.20 -16.05 16.12
CA ASP A 341 21.47 -16.78 16.05
C ASP A 341 21.94 -17.06 14.61
N ILE A 342 21.56 -16.19 13.65
CA ILE A 342 22.04 -16.33 12.28
C ILE A 342 23.52 -15.96 12.22
N PRO A 343 24.41 -16.87 11.77
CA PRO A 343 25.85 -16.63 11.65
C PRO A 343 26.13 -15.38 10.81
N THR A 344 27.14 -14.60 11.20
CA THR A 344 27.46 -13.29 10.59
C THR A 344 27.59 -13.36 9.07
N GLU A 345 28.26 -14.38 8.54
CA GLU A 345 28.47 -14.61 7.12
C GLU A 345 27.20 -14.96 6.35
N ARG A 346 26.12 -15.36 7.06
CA ARG A 346 24.82 -15.73 6.47
C ARG A 346 23.75 -14.65 6.62
N ARG A 347 23.95 -13.63 7.48
CA ARG A 347 22.93 -12.62 7.79
C ARG A 347 22.42 -11.87 6.55
N LYS A 348 23.31 -11.35 5.72
CA LYS A 348 22.90 -10.67 4.48
C LYS A 348 22.08 -11.57 3.58
N LYS A 349 22.51 -12.81 3.37
CA LYS A 349 21.78 -13.78 2.57
C LYS A 349 20.43 -14.14 3.19
N TYR A 350 20.36 -14.28 4.52
CA TYR A 350 19.10 -14.51 5.25
C TYR A 350 18.10 -13.37 5.00
N ILE A 351 18.54 -12.11 5.08
CA ILE A 351 17.73 -10.94 4.88
C ILE A 351 17.25 -10.85 3.41
N GLU A 352 18.16 -11.02 2.44
CA GLU A 352 17.83 -11.00 1.02
C GLU A 352 16.93 -12.14 0.54
N LYS A 353 17.00 -13.31 1.23
CA LYS A 353 16.13 -14.46 0.96
C LYS A 353 14.84 -14.45 1.77
N ASP A 354 14.45 -13.27 2.27
CA ASP A 354 13.19 -13.05 2.98
C ASP A 354 13.04 -13.82 4.30
N GLY A 355 14.13 -14.28 4.92
CA GLY A 355 14.09 -15.06 6.15
C GLY A 355 13.35 -14.35 7.28
N TRP A 356 13.60 -13.06 7.49
CA TRP A 356 12.91 -12.24 8.49
C TRP A 356 11.40 -12.06 8.20
N ARG A 357 10.98 -12.09 6.93
CA ARG A 357 9.58 -11.91 6.49
C ARG A 357 8.71 -13.13 6.80
N THR A 358 9.31 -14.27 7.09
CA THR A 358 8.58 -15.50 7.46
C THR A 358 8.14 -15.52 8.93
N ARG A 359 8.57 -14.54 9.71
CA ARG A 359 8.22 -14.39 11.11
C ARG A 359 6.71 -14.45 11.34
N MET A 360 6.29 -15.25 12.34
CA MET A 360 4.88 -15.48 12.68
C MET A 360 4.53 -15.18 14.15
N GLY A 361 5.52 -14.85 14.99
CA GLY A 361 5.29 -14.63 16.43
C GLY A 361 6.43 -13.87 17.11
N GLY A 362 6.42 -13.85 18.43
CA GLY A 362 7.37 -13.11 19.28
C GLY A 362 8.70 -13.82 19.56
N ARG A 363 8.91 -15.02 19.01
CA ARG A 363 10.16 -15.78 19.27
C ARG A 363 11.38 -14.99 18.81
N GLY A 364 12.41 -14.96 19.67
CA GLY A 364 13.67 -14.26 19.38
C GLY A 364 13.62 -12.73 19.60
N LEU A 365 12.65 -12.22 20.33
CA LEU A 365 12.64 -10.82 20.76
C LEU A 365 13.37 -10.67 22.10
N PRO A 366 14.20 -9.61 22.29
CA PRO A 366 14.93 -9.37 23.54
C PRO A 366 14.01 -9.22 24.76
N ASN A 367 12.83 -8.62 24.56
CA ASN A 367 11.85 -8.31 25.62
C ASN A 367 10.60 -9.20 25.57
N GLY A 368 10.57 -10.22 24.72
CA GLY A 368 9.37 -11.00 24.39
C GLY A 368 8.81 -11.91 25.47
N GLY A 369 9.45 -11.99 26.64
CA GLY A 369 9.09 -12.98 27.64
C GLY A 369 8.29 -12.49 28.85
N ASN A 370 8.36 -11.21 29.21
CA ASN A 370 7.95 -10.79 30.56
C ASN A 370 6.64 -10.01 30.62
N ARG A 371 6.05 -9.63 29.52
CA ARG A 371 4.81 -8.81 29.51
C ARG A 371 3.55 -9.57 29.12
N ILE A 372 3.69 -10.70 28.46
CA ILE A 372 2.59 -11.54 28.01
C ILE A 372 2.87 -12.98 28.41
N THR A 373 1.95 -13.57 29.13
CA THR A 373 1.99 -15.00 29.48
C THR A 373 1.03 -15.76 28.58
N GLU A 374 1.53 -16.79 27.93
CA GLU A 374 0.72 -17.71 27.12
C GLU A 374 0.38 -18.94 27.95
N SER A 375 -0.89 -19.35 27.92
CA SER A 375 -1.36 -20.63 28.46
C SER A 375 -2.26 -21.33 27.44
N VAL A 376 -2.17 -22.64 27.38
CA VAL A 376 -3.00 -23.49 26.51
C VAL A 376 -3.81 -24.43 27.39
N SER A 377 -5.11 -24.41 27.24
CA SER A 377 -6.04 -25.32 27.89
C SER A 377 -7.06 -25.83 26.88
N ASN A 378 -7.06 -27.14 26.63
CA ASN A 378 -7.85 -27.76 25.56
C ASN A 378 -7.61 -27.04 24.21
N ASP A 379 -8.66 -26.57 23.55
CA ASP A 379 -8.61 -25.85 22.28
C ASP A 379 -8.52 -24.33 22.45
N THR A 380 -8.17 -23.83 23.64
CA THR A 380 -8.09 -22.42 23.94
C THR A 380 -6.66 -21.99 24.24
N LEU A 381 -6.17 -20.99 23.52
CA LEU A 381 -4.94 -20.29 23.75
C LEU A 381 -5.26 -18.94 24.43
N THR A 382 -4.71 -18.73 25.62
CA THR A 382 -4.94 -17.48 26.38
C THR A 382 -3.64 -16.69 26.51
N PHE A 383 -3.71 -15.40 26.23
CA PHE A 383 -2.66 -14.42 26.45
C PHE A 383 -3.06 -13.50 27.59
N SER A 384 -2.29 -13.52 28.68
CA SER A 384 -2.49 -12.64 29.83
C SER A 384 -1.44 -11.53 29.85
N PHE A 385 -1.85 -10.30 30.10
CA PHE A 385 -1.02 -9.10 29.99
C PHE A 385 -0.66 -8.56 31.38
N ALA A 386 0.63 -8.44 31.66
CA ALA A 386 1.13 -7.92 32.95
C ALA A 386 1.12 -6.39 33.04
N SER A 387 1.03 -5.69 31.91
CA SER A 387 0.96 -4.21 31.88
C SER A 387 -0.02 -3.74 30.81
N HIS A 388 -0.82 -2.75 31.14
CA HIS A 388 -1.90 -2.23 30.30
C HIS A 388 -1.61 -0.77 29.99
N THR A 389 -1.49 -0.47 28.70
CA THR A 389 -1.17 0.89 28.23
C THR A 389 -2.26 1.49 27.35
N GLN A 390 -3.26 0.70 26.97
CA GLN A 390 -4.24 1.14 25.98
C GLN A 390 -5.63 0.59 26.28
N ASN A 391 -6.65 1.44 26.16
CA ASN A 391 -8.04 1.02 26.25
C ASN A 391 -8.38 0.11 25.06
N TRP A 392 -8.84 -1.10 25.35
CA TRP A 392 -9.18 -2.06 24.29
C TRP A 392 -10.31 -1.58 23.38
N TRP A 393 -11.29 -0.89 23.97
CA TRP A 393 -12.46 -0.42 23.22
C TRP A 393 -12.10 0.57 22.11
N ASP A 394 -10.99 1.29 22.24
CA ASP A 394 -10.51 2.22 21.22
C ASP A 394 -9.97 1.48 19.99
N VAL A 395 -9.46 0.28 20.16
CA VAL A 395 -8.80 -0.49 19.08
C VAL A 395 -9.62 -1.67 18.57
N ALA A 396 -10.53 -2.21 19.39
CA ALA A 396 -11.30 -3.40 19.06
C ALA A 396 -12.04 -3.31 17.71
N PRO A 397 -12.71 -2.22 17.34
CA PRO A 397 -13.42 -2.13 16.05
C PRO A 397 -12.53 -2.26 14.83
N VAL A 398 -11.20 -2.03 14.98
CA VAL A 398 -10.23 -2.17 13.89
C VAL A 398 -9.90 -3.63 13.58
N LEU A 399 -9.99 -4.48 14.62
CA LEU A 399 -9.52 -5.86 14.53
C LEU A 399 -10.59 -6.80 13.95
N GLY A 400 -11.85 -6.45 14.12
CA GLY A 400 -12.96 -7.24 13.62
C GLY A 400 -14.28 -6.94 14.35
N PRO A 401 -15.41 -7.52 13.91
CA PRO A 401 -16.70 -7.28 14.54
C PRO A 401 -16.75 -7.85 15.97
N ILE A 402 -17.33 -7.05 16.89
CA ILE A 402 -17.68 -7.49 18.24
C ILE A 402 -19.07 -8.08 18.16
N ILE A 403 -19.20 -9.38 18.47
CA ILE A 403 -20.46 -10.12 18.37
C ILE A 403 -21.22 -10.20 19.71
N GLU A 404 -20.50 -10.12 20.81
CA GLU A 404 -21.04 -10.02 22.16
C GLU A 404 -20.21 -9.04 22.99
N LYS A 405 -20.85 -8.21 23.83
CA LYS A 405 -20.16 -7.25 24.68
C LYS A 405 -20.93 -7.00 25.98
N ASN A 406 -20.23 -6.99 27.09
CA ASN A 406 -20.64 -6.38 28.36
C ASN A 406 -19.52 -5.45 28.88
N GLU A 407 -19.60 -4.96 30.11
CA GLU A 407 -18.66 -3.99 30.67
C GLU A 407 -17.22 -4.53 30.79
N ALA A 408 -17.06 -5.81 31.10
CA ALA A 408 -15.76 -6.43 31.36
C ALA A 408 -15.30 -7.41 30.26
N ARG A 409 -16.16 -7.76 29.32
CA ARG A 409 -15.89 -8.84 28.36
C ARG A 409 -16.49 -8.56 27.00
N ALA A 410 -15.78 -8.96 25.95
CA ALA A 410 -16.31 -9.05 24.61
C ALA A 410 -15.94 -10.37 23.93
N VAL A 411 -16.77 -10.81 22.98
CA VAL A 411 -16.44 -11.82 22.00
C VAL A 411 -16.30 -11.15 20.65
N GLN A 412 -15.19 -11.32 20.02
CA GLN A 412 -14.82 -10.64 18.78
C GLN A 412 -14.40 -11.65 17.72
N LEU A 413 -14.83 -11.45 16.48
CA LEU A 413 -14.39 -12.27 15.35
C LEU A 413 -13.19 -11.60 14.67
N ILE A 414 -12.06 -12.31 14.64
CA ILE A 414 -10.85 -11.87 13.94
C ILE A 414 -10.38 -13.04 13.08
N ASP A 415 -10.28 -12.80 11.77
CA ASP A 415 -9.82 -13.81 10.79
C ASP A 415 -10.53 -15.18 10.95
N ARG A 416 -11.86 -15.16 11.07
CA ARG A 416 -12.77 -16.30 11.24
C ARG A 416 -12.62 -17.09 12.54
N ARG A 417 -12.02 -16.51 13.57
CA ARG A 417 -11.87 -17.10 14.89
C ARG A 417 -12.51 -16.23 15.94
N GLU A 418 -13.05 -16.86 16.98
CA GLU A 418 -13.59 -16.15 18.12
C GLU A 418 -12.48 -15.84 19.14
N TYR A 419 -12.36 -14.58 19.48
CA TYR A 419 -11.52 -14.09 20.57
C TYR A 419 -12.42 -13.62 21.70
N THR A 420 -12.20 -14.14 22.89
CA THR A 420 -12.77 -13.58 24.11
C THR A 420 -11.76 -12.63 24.70
N VAL A 421 -12.20 -11.39 24.91
CA VAL A 421 -11.39 -10.30 25.45
C VAL A 421 -11.92 -9.92 26.82
N SER A 422 -11.05 -9.88 27.82
CA SER A 422 -11.39 -9.43 29.19
C SER A 422 -10.68 -8.12 29.49
N VAL A 423 -11.42 -7.13 29.96
CA VAL A 423 -10.93 -5.78 30.27
C VAL A 423 -11.32 -5.37 31.69
N ASP A 424 -10.60 -4.41 32.24
CA ASP A 424 -11.02 -3.70 33.46
C ASP A 424 -12.27 -2.89 33.19
N GLU A 425 -13.29 -3.06 34.01
CA GLU A 425 -14.61 -2.44 33.84
C GLU A 425 -14.55 -0.89 33.90
N THR A 426 -13.64 -0.34 34.67
CA THR A 426 -13.53 1.10 34.90
C THR A 426 -12.64 1.77 33.82
N THR A 427 -11.51 1.16 33.51
CA THR A 427 -10.49 1.77 32.65
C THR A 427 -10.54 1.26 31.20
N GLY A 428 -11.23 0.15 30.94
CA GLY A 428 -11.21 -0.52 29.63
C GLY A 428 -9.86 -1.13 29.24
N LEU A 429 -8.91 -1.21 30.19
CA LEU A 429 -7.59 -1.78 29.94
C LEU A 429 -7.66 -3.29 29.80
N LEU A 430 -6.92 -3.83 28.84
CA LEU A 430 -6.93 -5.25 28.47
C LEU A 430 -6.23 -6.10 29.54
N TYR A 431 -6.91 -7.16 30.04
CA TYR A 431 -6.33 -8.17 30.91
C TYR A 431 -5.91 -9.41 30.16
N ASP A 432 -6.88 -10.03 29.48
CA ASP A 432 -6.69 -11.30 28.81
C ASP A 432 -7.32 -11.31 27.42
N VAL A 433 -6.70 -12.03 26.50
CA VAL A 433 -7.29 -12.41 25.23
C VAL A 433 -7.21 -13.93 25.10
N SER A 434 -8.37 -14.57 25.00
CA SER A 434 -8.46 -16.01 24.76
C SER A 434 -8.95 -16.29 23.33
N LEU A 435 -8.25 -17.16 22.64
CA LEU A 435 -8.53 -17.58 21.27
C LEU A 435 -8.93 -19.05 21.25
N CYS A 436 -10.13 -19.35 20.74
CA CYS A 436 -10.45 -20.70 20.34
C CYS A 436 -9.65 -21.09 19.09
N THR A 437 -8.91 -22.20 19.13
CA THR A 437 -8.06 -22.64 18.00
C THR A 437 -8.87 -23.21 16.86
N GLN A 438 -10.13 -23.60 17.10
CA GLN A 438 -11.07 -24.06 16.09
C GLN A 438 -11.72 -22.88 15.36
N PRO A 439 -12.02 -23.00 14.05
CA PRO A 439 -12.78 -21.99 13.34
C PRO A 439 -14.17 -21.80 13.97
N SER A 440 -14.62 -20.54 14.06
CA SER A 440 -15.94 -20.24 14.60
C SER A 440 -17.06 -20.77 13.68
N ALA A 441 -18.05 -21.44 14.28
CA ALA A 441 -19.29 -21.81 13.59
C ALA A 441 -20.13 -20.58 13.16
N ARG A 442 -19.84 -19.38 13.73
CA ARG A 442 -20.53 -18.11 13.43
C ARG A 442 -19.99 -17.40 12.20
N CYS A 443 -18.95 -17.92 11.56
CA CYS A 443 -18.35 -17.30 10.36
C CYS A 443 -19.15 -17.51 9.06
N GLY A 444 -20.28 -18.16 9.11
CA GLY A 444 -21.15 -18.43 7.96
C GLY A 444 -22.51 -17.71 7.99
N GLN A 445 -22.71 -16.87 8.98
CA GLN A 445 -23.88 -15.98 9.10
C GLN A 445 -23.42 -14.54 8.85
#